data_434f9a4b8395b893f1d00b89813338f7
#
_entry.id   434f9a4b8395b893f1d00b89813338f7
#
_cell.length_a   1.000
_cell.length_b   1.000
_cell.length_c   1.000
_cell.angle_alpha   90.00
_cell.angle_beta   90.00
_cell.angle_gamma   90.00
#
_symmetry.space_group_name_H-M   'P 1'
#
loop_
_entity.id
_entity.type
_entity.pdbx_description
1 polymer ?
#
loop_
_entity_poly.entity_id
_entity_poly.type
_entity_poly.pdbx_seq_one_letter_code
_entity_poly.pdbx_strand_id
1 'polypeptide(L)'
;MALLERAVGILEENGHIVTVAPTTGPGTAGEIARQHIARGADLVVAAGGDGTINEVVEGMVHSRVPLAILPAGTANVLAMEMKLGSRLERVAGRLEECRPQRLPVGRLICDGGRVDRHFMLMAGIGLDAHIVYNVNATIKARVGKLAYWLAGWSLLGKRLGQFTVEAGGHRRECSFALISKVRNYGGDFEIARNVNIMDDEFELVLLQGRNTLRYVKYFAGMVLNSLAGMKGATVLRSDRVTVCCPSDPRIYVQIDGEFAGKLPAEIRIVRDAITLLIPPEYIRAANTPAIAEGIGS
;
A
#
# COMPACT_ATOMS: atom_id res chain seq x y z
N MET A 1 -0.97 23.84 -8.51
CA MET A 1 -0.26 24.31 -9.72
C MET A 1 1.09 24.89 -9.33
N ALA A 2 1.18 26.02 -8.63
CA ALA A 2 2.46 26.71 -8.32
C ALA A 2 3.56 25.84 -7.65
N LEU A 3 3.20 24.88 -6.78
CA LEU A 3 4.18 23.98 -6.15
C LEU A 3 4.75 22.95 -7.13
N LEU A 4 3.91 22.45 -8.03
CA LEU A 4 4.37 21.50 -9.06
C LEU A 4 5.27 22.20 -10.08
N GLU A 5 4.91 23.40 -10.49
CA GLU A 5 5.73 24.22 -11.41
C GLU A 5 7.11 24.51 -10.83
N ARG A 6 7.22 24.79 -9.54
CA ARG A 6 8.53 24.96 -8.86
C ARG A 6 9.32 23.64 -8.83
N ALA A 7 8.65 22.52 -8.55
CA ALA A 7 9.33 21.21 -8.56
C ALA A 7 9.85 20.88 -9.99
N VAL A 8 9.08 21.20 -11.02
CA VAL A 8 9.52 21.06 -12.43
C VAL A 8 10.73 21.93 -12.70
N GLY A 9 10.69 23.22 -12.32
CA GLY A 9 11.84 24.12 -12.49
C GLY A 9 13.12 23.60 -11.84
N ILE A 10 13.02 23.03 -10.62
CA ILE A 10 14.17 22.41 -9.95
C ILE A 10 14.73 21.22 -10.74
N LEU A 11 13.86 20.37 -11.30
CA LEU A 11 14.30 19.26 -12.13
C LEU A 11 15.01 19.75 -13.41
N GLU A 12 14.48 20.80 -14.04
CA GLU A 12 15.10 21.42 -15.23
C GLU A 12 16.44 22.07 -14.90
N GLU A 13 16.55 22.77 -13.76
CA GLU A 13 17.82 23.32 -13.26
C GLU A 13 18.86 22.23 -13.00
N ASN A 14 18.42 21.03 -12.60
CA ASN A 14 19.28 19.84 -12.42
C ASN A 14 19.61 19.13 -13.76
N GLY A 15 19.19 19.69 -14.90
CA GLY A 15 19.53 19.19 -16.25
C GLY A 15 18.55 18.18 -16.85
N HIS A 16 17.39 17.97 -16.25
CA HIS A 16 16.35 17.12 -16.83
C HIS A 16 15.56 17.87 -17.92
N ILE A 17 15.17 17.16 -18.96
CA ILE A 17 14.19 17.64 -19.95
C ILE A 17 12.82 17.15 -19.50
N VAL A 18 11.99 18.04 -18.97
CA VAL A 18 10.71 17.66 -18.33
C VAL A 18 9.54 17.82 -19.31
N THR A 19 8.76 16.75 -19.47
CA THR A 19 7.46 16.79 -20.14
C THR A 19 6.35 16.56 -19.12
N VAL A 20 5.52 17.56 -18.87
CA VAL A 20 4.38 17.45 -17.96
C VAL A 20 3.19 16.84 -18.69
N ALA A 21 2.70 15.71 -18.19
CA ALA A 21 1.55 14.97 -18.74
C ALA A 21 0.45 14.84 -17.68
N PRO A 22 -0.54 15.75 -17.62
CA PRO A 22 -1.61 15.70 -16.65
C PRO A 22 -2.55 14.53 -16.91
N THR A 23 -3.01 13.87 -15.84
CA THR A 23 -4.04 12.84 -15.93
C THR A 23 -5.39 13.49 -16.28
N THR A 24 -6.18 12.81 -17.10
CA THR A 24 -7.52 13.27 -17.51
C THR A 24 -8.65 12.70 -16.64
N GLY A 25 -8.31 11.76 -15.75
CA GLY A 25 -9.24 11.13 -14.82
C GLY A 25 -8.64 9.87 -14.18
N PRO A 26 -9.36 9.22 -13.28
CA PRO A 26 -8.95 7.95 -12.69
C PRO A 26 -8.67 6.88 -13.76
N GLY A 27 -7.64 6.06 -13.56
CA GLY A 27 -7.25 4.98 -14.46
C GLY A 27 -6.38 5.40 -15.64
N THR A 28 -6.04 6.70 -15.78
CA THR A 28 -5.31 7.18 -16.98
C THR A 28 -3.79 7.29 -16.78
N ALA A 29 -3.31 7.37 -15.54
CA ALA A 29 -1.90 7.62 -15.26
C ALA A 29 -0.97 6.49 -15.75
N GLY A 30 -1.40 5.24 -15.66
CA GLY A 30 -0.62 4.09 -16.12
C GLY A 30 -0.44 4.06 -17.64
N GLU A 31 -1.48 4.39 -18.39
CA GLU A 31 -1.41 4.46 -19.84
C GLU A 31 -0.51 5.63 -20.31
N ILE A 32 -0.63 6.79 -19.67
CA ILE A 32 0.24 7.94 -19.91
C ILE A 32 1.71 7.55 -19.69
N ALA A 33 2.02 6.87 -18.58
CA ALA A 33 3.38 6.42 -18.31
C ALA A 33 3.90 5.47 -19.40
N ARG A 34 3.11 4.46 -19.81
CA ARG A 34 3.48 3.54 -20.90
C ARG A 34 3.78 4.26 -22.21
N GLN A 35 2.93 5.23 -22.59
CA GLN A 35 3.10 5.99 -23.83
C GLN A 35 4.39 6.83 -23.84
N HIS A 36 4.72 7.48 -22.71
CA HIS A 36 5.93 8.27 -22.60
C HIS A 36 7.19 7.38 -22.57
N ILE A 37 7.15 6.24 -21.91
CA ILE A 37 8.23 5.25 -21.95
C ILE A 37 8.46 4.76 -23.39
N ALA A 38 7.39 4.44 -24.11
CA ALA A 38 7.49 4.01 -25.52
C ALA A 38 8.04 5.11 -26.45
N ARG A 39 7.95 6.38 -26.06
CA ARG A 39 8.52 7.54 -26.77
C ARG A 39 9.95 7.87 -26.32
N GLY A 40 10.55 7.08 -25.44
CA GLY A 40 11.93 7.22 -25.01
C GLY A 40 12.15 7.98 -23.71
N ALA A 41 11.13 8.14 -22.87
CA ALA A 41 11.34 8.66 -21.51
C ALA A 41 12.25 7.69 -20.72
N ASP A 42 13.31 8.21 -20.13
CA ASP A 42 14.30 7.48 -19.34
C ASP A 42 14.02 7.58 -17.82
N LEU A 43 13.09 8.44 -17.43
CA LEU A 43 12.57 8.57 -16.06
C LEU A 43 11.08 8.92 -16.10
N VAL A 44 10.29 8.31 -15.26
CA VAL A 44 8.90 8.70 -14.97
C VAL A 44 8.84 9.30 -13.58
N VAL A 45 8.22 10.48 -13.44
CA VAL A 45 7.99 11.13 -12.16
C VAL A 45 6.50 11.18 -11.89
N ALA A 46 6.01 10.39 -10.92
CA ALA A 46 4.62 10.40 -10.51
C ALA A 46 4.37 11.50 -9.46
N ALA A 47 3.74 12.60 -9.88
CA ALA A 47 3.32 13.68 -8.99
C ALA A 47 1.85 13.49 -8.61
N GLY A 48 1.59 12.89 -7.44
CA GLY A 48 0.22 12.58 -7.02
C GLY A 48 0.13 11.94 -5.64
N GLY A 49 -1.06 11.44 -5.31
CA GLY A 49 -1.28 10.59 -4.14
C GLY A 49 -1.09 9.11 -4.47
N ASP A 50 -1.28 8.25 -3.46
CA ASP A 50 -1.04 6.81 -3.55
C ASP A 50 -1.83 6.15 -4.71
N GLY A 51 -3.06 6.57 -4.98
CA GLY A 51 -3.86 6.06 -6.11
C GLY A 51 -3.21 6.37 -7.48
N THR A 52 -2.76 7.61 -7.70
CA THR A 52 -2.05 7.98 -8.94
C THR A 52 -0.74 7.22 -9.08
N ILE A 53 0.00 7.08 -7.97
CA ILE A 53 1.26 6.32 -7.95
C ILE A 53 0.99 4.85 -8.31
N ASN A 54 -0.07 4.25 -7.75
CA ASN A 54 -0.41 2.86 -8.04
C ASN A 54 -0.84 2.64 -9.50
N GLU A 55 -1.57 3.58 -10.10
CA GLU A 55 -1.89 3.55 -11.53
C GLU A 55 -0.61 3.61 -12.40
N VAL A 56 0.35 4.47 -12.05
CA VAL A 56 1.64 4.56 -12.75
C VAL A 56 2.42 3.25 -12.58
N VAL A 57 2.46 2.68 -11.40
CA VAL A 57 3.08 1.37 -11.13
C VAL A 57 2.45 0.30 -12.02
N GLU A 58 1.12 0.19 -12.08
CA GLU A 58 0.40 -0.74 -12.96
C GLU A 58 0.82 -0.59 -14.42
N GLY A 59 1.03 0.65 -14.88
CA GLY A 59 1.53 0.96 -16.23
C GLY A 59 2.99 0.60 -16.46
N MET A 60 3.79 0.52 -15.40
CA MET A 60 5.25 0.35 -15.47
C MET A 60 5.73 -1.04 -15.03
N VAL A 61 4.85 -1.92 -14.57
CA VAL A 61 5.23 -3.30 -14.21
C VAL A 61 5.99 -3.95 -15.37
N HIS A 62 7.15 -4.55 -15.03
CA HIS A 62 8.16 -5.09 -15.94
C HIS A 62 8.96 -4.06 -16.77
N SER A 63 8.67 -2.76 -16.68
CA SER A 63 9.56 -1.73 -17.22
C SER A 63 10.85 -1.63 -16.41
N ARG A 64 11.94 -1.26 -17.08
CA ARG A 64 13.21 -0.95 -16.42
C ARG A 64 13.43 0.56 -16.25
N VAL A 65 12.58 1.38 -16.84
CA VAL A 65 12.60 2.83 -16.65
C VAL A 65 12.33 3.13 -15.18
N PRO A 66 13.16 3.93 -14.51
CA PRO A 66 12.95 4.30 -13.13
C PRO A 66 11.67 5.11 -12.92
N LEU A 67 11.02 4.90 -11.79
CA LEU A 67 9.93 5.71 -11.26
C LEU A 67 10.45 6.55 -10.09
N ALA A 68 10.19 7.85 -10.11
CA ALA A 68 10.33 8.73 -8.96
C ALA A 68 8.96 9.19 -8.47
N ILE A 69 8.87 9.60 -7.20
CA ILE A 69 7.62 9.99 -6.56
C ILE A 69 7.73 11.43 -6.05
N LEU A 70 6.77 12.26 -6.43
CA LEU A 70 6.51 13.57 -5.82
C LEU A 70 5.20 13.52 -5.06
N PRO A 71 5.21 13.57 -3.70
CA PRO A 71 4.05 13.35 -2.86
C PRO A 71 3.09 14.55 -2.87
N ALA A 72 2.08 14.51 -3.75
CA ALA A 72 1.08 15.57 -3.90
C ALA A 72 -0.32 15.17 -3.41
N GLY A 73 -0.47 14.02 -2.76
CA GLY A 73 -1.73 13.54 -2.20
C GLY A 73 -1.90 13.89 -0.71
N THR A 74 -2.96 13.34 -0.10
CA THR A 74 -3.29 13.56 1.32
C THR A 74 -2.55 12.59 2.25
N ALA A 75 -2.51 11.31 1.92
CA ALA A 75 -1.90 10.28 2.78
C ALA A 75 -0.42 10.06 2.43
N ASN A 76 -0.10 9.90 1.15
CA ASN A 76 1.25 9.70 0.63
C ASN A 76 2.02 8.61 1.38
N VAL A 77 1.37 7.44 1.57
CA VAL A 77 1.88 6.35 2.42
C VAL A 77 3.23 5.85 1.91
N LEU A 78 3.38 5.71 0.58
CA LEU A 78 4.65 5.27 0.01
C LEU A 78 5.78 6.28 0.25
N ALA A 79 5.49 7.58 0.12
CA ALA A 79 6.46 8.63 0.39
C ALA A 79 6.83 8.71 1.89
N MET A 80 5.87 8.47 2.78
CA MET A 80 6.11 8.36 4.23
C MET A 80 6.98 7.15 4.56
N GLU A 81 6.69 5.98 3.98
CA GLU A 81 7.50 4.75 4.15
C GLU A 81 8.96 5.01 3.75
N MET A 82 9.18 5.66 2.61
CA MET A 82 10.52 6.00 2.12
C MET A 82 11.15 7.24 2.79
N LYS A 83 10.44 7.90 3.71
CA LYS A 83 10.89 9.14 4.39
C LYS A 83 11.24 10.28 3.44
N LEU A 84 10.56 10.39 2.31
CA LEU A 84 10.78 11.46 1.31
C LEU A 84 10.41 12.84 1.85
N GLY A 85 9.51 12.92 2.82
CA GLY A 85 8.89 14.16 3.29
C GLY A 85 7.70 14.58 2.42
N SER A 86 7.13 15.77 2.69
CA SER A 86 5.88 16.24 2.06
C SER A 86 6.06 17.45 1.15
N ARG A 87 7.26 18.05 1.07
CA ARG A 87 7.53 19.24 0.25
C ARG A 87 8.06 18.83 -1.11
N LEU A 88 7.27 19.07 -2.16
CA LEU A 88 7.59 18.68 -3.53
C LEU A 88 8.95 19.22 -3.97
N GLU A 89 9.22 20.50 -3.71
CA GLU A 89 10.47 21.14 -4.10
C GLU A 89 11.70 20.48 -3.45
N ARG A 90 11.57 20.09 -2.16
CA ARG A 90 12.65 19.38 -1.46
C ARG A 90 12.88 18.00 -2.03
N VAL A 91 11.79 17.29 -2.36
CA VAL A 91 11.90 15.94 -2.96
C VAL A 91 12.50 16.02 -4.36
N ALA A 92 12.06 16.98 -5.18
CA ALA A 92 12.63 17.22 -6.51
C ALA A 92 14.13 17.54 -6.44
N GLY A 93 14.54 18.43 -5.50
CA GLY A 93 15.95 18.82 -5.35
C GLY A 93 16.87 17.69 -4.82
N ARG A 94 16.29 16.62 -4.24
CA ARG A 94 17.05 15.45 -3.75
C ARG A 94 16.97 14.24 -4.68
N LEU A 95 16.35 14.39 -5.85
CA LEU A 95 16.13 13.26 -6.75
C LEU A 95 17.44 12.60 -7.18
N GLU A 96 18.48 13.39 -7.44
CA GLU A 96 19.83 12.93 -7.82
C GLU A 96 20.54 12.11 -6.70
N GLU A 97 20.14 12.30 -5.45
CA GLU A 97 20.67 11.51 -4.34
C GLU A 97 20.09 10.09 -4.33
N CYS A 98 18.88 9.90 -4.89
CA CYS A 98 18.19 8.63 -4.90
C CYS A 98 18.90 7.58 -5.76
N ARG A 99 18.70 6.32 -5.44
CA ARG A 99 19.31 5.19 -6.15
C ARG A 99 18.23 4.31 -6.77
N PRO A 100 18.38 3.89 -8.03
CA PRO A 100 17.44 2.98 -8.64
C PRO A 100 17.55 1.60 -7.97
N GLN A 101 16.41 1.09 -7.50
CA GLN A 101 16.28 -0.23 -6.91
C GLN A 101 15.18 -1.00 -7.63
N ARG A 102 15.47 -2.27 -7.96
CA ARG A 102 14.43 -3.18 -8.46
C ARG A 102 13.63 -3.70 -7.29
N LEU A 103 12.31 -3.55 -7.36
CA LEU A 103 11.39 -3.89 -6.29
C LEU A 103 10.35 -4.90 -6.72
N PRO A 104 9.91 -5.74 -5.78
CA PRO A 104 8.72 -6.55 -5.95
C PRO A 104 7.46 -5.70 -5.71
N VAL A 105 6.37 -6.08 -6.40
CA VAL A 105 5.02 -5.54 -6.17
C VAL A 105 4.06 -6.66 -5.77
N GLY A 106 2.98 -6.33 -5.10
CA GLY A 106 1.87 -7.25 -4.91
C GLY A 106 1.02 -7.36 -6.16
N ARG A 107 0.47 -8.54 -6.45
CA ARG A 107 -0.55 -8.78 -7.48
C ARG A 107 -1.76 -9.42 -6.85
N LEU A 108 -2.92 -8.83 -7.04
CA LEU A 108 -4.22 -9.34 -6.62
C LEU A 108 -4.97 -9.88 -7.82
N ILE A 109 -5.48 -11.11 -7.69
CA ILE A 109 -6.47 -11.69 -8.59
C ILE A 109 -7.71 -11.99 -7.74
N CYS A 110 -8.86 -11.44 -8.08
CA CYS A 110 -10.10 -11.67 -7.34
C CYS A 110 -11.35 -11.57 -8.24
N ASP A 111 -12.53 -11.64 -7.64
CA ASP A 111 -13.82 -11.57 -8.32
C ASP A 111 -13.95 -12.56 -9.50
N GLY A 112 -13.49 -13.79 -9.29
CA GLY A 112 -13.48 -14.84 -10.32
C GLY A 112 -12.52 -14.57 -11.48
N GLY A 113 -11.44 -13.84 -11.25
CA GLY A 113 -10.43 -13.48 -12.24
C GLY A 113 -10.76 -12.23 -13.06
N ARG A 114 -11.87 -11.54 -12.76
CA ARG A 114 -12.22 -10.28 -13.45
C ARG A 114 -11.34 -9.11 -13.02
N VAL A 115 -10.77 -9.21 -11.82
CA VAL A 115 -9.82 -8.24 -11.28
C VAL A 115 -8.45 -8.91 -11.25
N ASP A 116 -7.50 -8.28 -11.92
CA ASP A 116 -6.09 -8.65 -11.96
C ASP A 116 -5.30 -7.35 -11.94
N ARG A 117 -4.79 -6.96 -10.76
CA ARG A 117 -4.16 -5.65 -10.51
C ARG A 117 -2.93 -5.78 -9.64
N HIS A 118 -1.97 -4.88 -9.85
CA HIS A 118 -0.80 -4.76 -8.98
C HIS A 118 -1.02 -3.68 -7.90
N PHE A 119 -0.24 -3.77 -6.81
CA PHE A 119 -0.25 -2.80 -5.73
C PHE A 119 1.12 -2.68 -5.05
N MET A 120 1.39 -1.49 -4.51
CA MET A 120 2.66 -1.17 -3.87
C MET A 120 2.64 -1.25 -2.36
N LEU A 121 1.48 -1.00 -1.74
CA LEU A 121 1.40 -0.80 -0.29
C LEU A 121 0.80 -2.02 0.42
N MET A 122 -0.48 -2.28 0.19
CA MET A 122 -1.20 -3.30 0.92
C MET A 122 -2.49 -3.76 0.24
N ALA A 123 -2.90 -4.98 0.54
CA ALA A 123 -4.25 -5.47 0.29
C ALA A 123 -4.96 -5.72 1.62
N GLY A 124 -6.22 -5.29 1.73
CA GLY A 124 -7.06 -5.48 2.90
C GLY A 124 -8.31 -6.26 2.57
N ILE A 125 -8.75 -7.14 3.49
CA ILE A 125 -9.89 -8.03 3.28
C ILE A 125 -10.80 -8.02 4.51
N GLY A 126 -12.09 -8.07 4.26
CA GLY A 126 -13.12 -8.13 5.28
C GLY A 126 -13.43 -6.77 5.89
N LEU A 127 -13.23 -6.60 7.20
CA LEU A 127 -13.53 -5.34 7.90
C LEU A 127 -12.80 -4.15 7.27
N ASP A 128 -11.55 -4.31 6.91
CA ASP A 128 -10.74 -3.27 6.27
C ASP A 128 -11.35 -2.80 4.95
N ALA A 129 -11.61 -3.72 4.04
CA ALA A 129 -12.20 -3.41 2.74
C ALA A 129 -13.64 -2.89 2.86
N HIS A 130 -14.38 -3.31 3.88
CA HIS A 130 -15.73 -2.80 4.14
C HIS A 130 -15.72 -1.33 4.58
N ILE A 131 -14.71 -0.92 5.35
CA ILE A 131 -14.49 0.48 5.72
C ILE A 131 -14.19 1.30 4.46
N VAL A 132 -13.24 0.85 3.63
CA VAL A 132 -12.87 1.53 2.37
C VAL A 132 -14.07 1.67 1.44
N TYR A 133 -14.87 0.63 1.28
CA TYR A 133 -16.05 0.61 0.41
C TYR A 133 -17.13 1.62 0.85
N ASN A 134 -17.33 1.80 2.18
CA ASN A 134 -18.38 2.66 2.71
C ASN A 134 -17.94 4.13 2.90
N VAL A 135 -16.64 4.43 2.82
CA VAL A 135 -16.16 5.82 2.88
C VAL A 135 -16.40 6.50 1.54
N ASN A 136 -17.39 7.39 1.50
CA ASN A 136 -17.69 8.18 0.31
C ASN A 136 -16.47 9.05 -0.08
N ALA A 137 -16.15 9.11 -1.37
CA ALA A 137 -15.01 9.87 -1.90
C ALA A 137 -14.99 11.34 -1.45
N THR A 138 -16.17 11.96 -1.28
CA THR A 138 -16.32 13.34 -0.79
C THR A 138 -15.93 13.47 0.69
N ILE A 139 -16.20 12.47 1.52
CA ILE A 139 -15.82 12.44 2.94
C ILE A 139 -14.32 12.19 3.05
N LYS A 140 -13.78 11.26 2.25
CA LYS A 140 -12.34 10.97 2.17
C LYS A 140 -11.52 12.24 1.86
N ALA A 141 -11.99 13.07 0.93
CA ALA A 141 -11.32 14.31 0.52
C ALA A 141 -11.36 15.42 1.62
N ARG A 142 -12.41 15.47 2.45
CA ARG A 142 -12.60 16.52 3.45
C ARG A 142 -12.09 16.18 4.85
N VAL A 143 -12.19 14.93 5.27
CA VAL A 143 -11.93 14.48 6.66
C VAL A 143 -10.63 13.66 6.76
N GLY A 144 -10.05 13.26 5.61
CA GLY A 144 -8.78 12.57 5.57
C GLY A 144 -8.77 11.29 6.42
N LYS A 145 -7.72 11.12 7.23
CA LYS A 145 -7.48 9.96 8.09
C LYS A 145 -8.63 9.68 9.08
N LEU A 146 -9.33 10.73 9.56
CA LEU A 146 -10.46 10.56 10.50
C LEU A 146 -11.67 9.86 9.88
N ALA A 147 -11.86 9.96 8.56
CA ALA A 147 -12.99 9.30 7.90
C ALA A 147 -12.93 7.77 8.05
N TYR A 148 -11.74 7.18 8.02
CA TYR A 148 -11.53 5.75 8.23
C TYR A 148 -11.90 5.33 9.66
N TRP A 149 -11.54 6.15 10.64
CA TRP A 149 -11.87 5.90 12.06
C TRP A 149 -13.37 5.97 12.31
N LEU A 150 -14.03 7.01 11.80
CA LEU A 150 -15.48 7.18 11.93
C LEU A 150 -16.25 6.06 11.25
N ALA A 151 -15.80 5.60 10.08
CA ALA A 151 -16.41 4.44 9.40
C ALA A 151 -16.21 3.14 10.19
N GLY A 152 -15.03 2.94 10.81
CA GLY A 152 -14.79 1.82 11.71
C GLY A 152 -15.73 1.81 12.92
N TRP A 153 -15.97 2.96 13.54
CA TRP A 153 -16.89 3.12 14.67
C TRP A 153 -18.35 2.85 14.29
N SER A 154 -18.76 3.18 13.06
CA SER A 154 -20.13 2.90 12.59
C SER A 154 -20.45 1.40 12.47
N LEU A 155 -19.45 0.55 12.53
CA LEU A 155 -19.57 -0.90 12.47
C LEU A 155 -19.68 -1.56 13.87
N LEU A 156 -19.54 -0.79 14.96
CA LEU A 156 -19.63 -1.33 16.32
C LEU A 156 -20.96 -2.06 16.53
N GLY A 157 -20.90 -3.27 17.07
CA GLY A 157 -22.06 -4.14 17.31
C GLY A 157 -22.50 -4.98 16.12
N LYS A 158 -21.95 -4.81 14.91
CA LYS A 158 -22.27 -5.63 13.74
C LYS A 158 -21.52 -6.97 13.77
N ARG A 159 -22.13 -8.00 13.20
CA ARG A 159 -21.45 -9.28 12.95
C ARG A 159 -20.58 -9.15 11.71
N LEU A 160 -19.36 -9.61 11.82
CA LEU A 160 -18.38 -9.59 10.72
C LEU A 160 -18.40 -10.90 9.95
N GLY A 161 -18.30 -10.82 8.63
CA GLY A 161 -18.11 -11.98 7.78
C GLY A 161 -16.80 -12.69 8.12
N GLN A 162 -16.83 -14.02 8.12
CA GLN A 162 -15.65 -14.85 8.36
C GLN A 162 -15.15 -15.42 7.04
N PHE A 163 -13.85 -15.48 6.89
CA PHE A 163 -13.18 -16.06 5.72
C PHE A 163 -11.92 -16.81 6.16
N THR A 164 -11.42 -17.64 5.28
CA THR A 164 -10.21 -18.43 5.52
C THR A 164 -9.06 -17.85 4.71
N VAL A 165 -7.93 -17.65 5.37
CA VAL A 165 -6.65 -17.28 4.76
C VAL A 165 -5.70 -18.47 4.82
N GLU A 166 -5.09 -18.79 3.69
CA GLU A 166 -4.03 -19.80 3.54
C GLU A 166 -2.75 -19.10 3.07
N ALA A 167 -1.70 -19.15 3.89
CA ALA A 167 -0.42 -18.53 3.63
C ALA A 167 0.70 -19.19 4.44
N GLY A 168 1.88 -19.37 3.87
CA GLY A 168 3.05 -19.93 4.56
C GLY A 168 2.79 -21.31 5.20
N GLY A 169 1.96 -22.16 4.58
CA GLY A 169 1.57 -23.46 5.13
C GLY A 169 0.56 -23.40 6.28
N HIS A 170 0.10 -22.22 6.65
CA HIS A 170 -0.90 -22.02 7.70
C HIS A 170 -2.28 -21.73 7.11
N ARG A 171 -3.32 -22.29 7.76
CA ARG A 171 -4.72 -21.98 7.46
C ARG A 171 -5.35 -21.34 8.70
N ARG A 172 -5.96 -20.16 8.52
CA ARG A 172 -6.57 -19.37 9.61
C ARG A 172 -7.94 -18.83 9.21
N GLU A 173 -8.92 -18.96 10.09
CA GLU A 173 -10.20 -18.28 9.97
C GLU A 173 -10.09 -16.90 10.63
N CYS A 174 -10.49 -15.84 9.91
CA CYS A 174 -10.44 -14.47 10.39
C CYS A 174 -11.58 -13.62 9.80
N SER A 175 -11.72 -12.39 10.27
CA SER A 175 -12.67 -11.40 9.77
C SER A 175 -12.01 -10.10 9.34
N PHE A 176 -10.68 -10.04 9.51
CA PHE A 176 -9.80 -9.00 9.00
C PHE A 176 -8.49 -9.65 8.59
N ALA A 177 -8.04 -9.32 7.39
CA ALA A 177 -6.70 -9.65 6.94
C ALA A 177 -6.09 -8.41 6.27
N LEU A 178 -4.89 -8.06 6.68
CA LEU A 178 -4.03 -7.09 6.02
C LEU A 178 -2.81 -7.82 5.49
N ILE A 179 -2.54 -7.66 4.22
CA ILE A 179 -1.39 -8.22 3.50
C ILE A 179 -0.56 -7.02 3.05
N SER A 180 0.54 -6.74 3.75
CA SER A 180 1.26 -5.47 3.64
C SER A 180 2.68 -5.62 3.14
N LYS A 181 3.11 -4.63 2.35
CA LYS A 181 4.50 -4.39 1.95
C LYS A 181 5.11 -3.16 2.64
N VAL A 182 4.31 -2.44 3.43
CA VAL A 182 4.72 -1.23 4.15
C VAL A 182 4.35 -1.35 5.61
N ARG A 183 5.03 -0.61 6.47
CA ARG A 183 4.79 -0.62 7.92
C ARG A 183 3.55 0.14 8.30
N ASN A 184 3.31 1.26 7.62
CA ASN A 184 2.29 2.23 7.99
C ASN A 184 0.92 1.84 7.46
N TYR A 185 -0.08 1.91 8.33
CA TYR A 185 -1.48 1.67 8.03
C TYR A 185 -2.33 2.90 8.37
N GLY A 186 -2.98 3.48 7.36
CA GLY A 186 -3.90 4.60 7.56
C GLY A 186 -3.29 5.86 8.15
N GLY A 187 -1.98 6.08 8.01
CA GLY A 187 -1.24 7.23 8.51
C GLY A 187 0.01 6.83 9.29
N ASP A 188 0.15 7.35 10.52
CA ASP A 188 1.35 7.17 11.34
C ASP A 188 1.33 5.88 12.20
N PHE A 189 0.30 5.02 12.02
CA PHE A 189 0.19 3.77 12.77
C PHE A 189 0.94 2.65 12.05
N GLU A 190 1.91 2.05 12.73
CA GLU A 190 2.59 0.86 12.26
C GLU A 190 1.83 -0.39 12.70
N ILE A 191 1.37 -1.18 11.73
CA ILE A 191 0.69 -2.45 11.97
C ILE A 191 1.52 -3.65 11.49
N ALA A 192 2.22 -3.51 10.37
CA ALA A 192 3.13 -4.49 9.81
C ALA A 192 4.58 -3.99 10.01
N ARG A 193 5.26 -4.46 11.06
CA ARG A 193 6.50 -3.84 11.52
C ARG A 193 7.77 -4.44 10.95
N ASN A 194 7.68 -5.68 10.47
CA ASN A 194 8.83 -6.45 10.02
C ASN A 194 8.85 -6.59 8.50
N VAL A 195 8.27 -5.63 7.79
CA VAL A 195 8.26 -5.58 6.33
C VAL A 195 8.76 -4.23 5.83
N ASN A 196 9.34 -4.23 4.65
CA ASN A 196 9.68 -3.04 3.89
C ASN A 196 9.38 -3.28 2.39
N ILE A 197 9.35 -2.21 1.59
CA ILE A 197 8.98 -2.30 0.17
C ILE A 197 9.94 -3.16 -0.66
N MET A 198 11.15 -3.42 -0.18
CA MET A 198 12.17 -4.22 -0.86
C MET A 198 12.02 -5.72 -0.61
N ASP A 199 11.21 -6.13 0.38
CA ASP A 199 11.05 -7.54 0.74
C ASP A 199 10.29 -8.32 -0.33
N ASP A 200 10.73 -9.54 -0.59
CA ASP A 200 10.06 -10.52 -1.49
C ASP A 200 8.92 -11.29 -0.81
N GLU A 201 8.45 -10.80 0.32
CA GLU A 201 7.32 -11.33 1.07
C GLU A 201 6.44 -10.21 1.60
N PHE A 202 5.20 -10.54 1.85
CA PHE A 202 4.29 -9.70 2.64
C PHE A 202 4.42 -10.00 4.13
N GLU A 203 4.13 -9.02 4.98
CA GLU A 203 3.71 -9.29 6.34
C GLU A 203 2.17 -9.30 6.40
N LEU A 204 1.64 -10.39 6.93
CA LEU A 204 0.21 -10.61 7.10
C LEU A 204 -0.19 -10.35 8.54
N VAL A 205 -1.21 -9.54 8.73
CA VAL A 205 -1.86 -9.35 10.04
C VAL A 205 -3.29 -9.87 9.93
N LEU A 206 -3.56 -10.98 10.60
CA LEU A 206 -4.84 -11.67 10.58
C LEU A 206 -5.51 -11.54 11.94
N LEU A 207 -6.77 -11.04 11.98
CA LEU A 207 -7.51 -10.85 13.21
C LEU A 207 -8.78 -11.69 13.20
N GLN A 208 -8.95 -12.47 14.26
CA GLN A 208 -10.12 -13.32 14.49
C GLN A 208 -11.17 -12.56 15.31
N GLY A 209 -12.43 -12.64 14.92
CA GLY A 209 -13.53 -12.09 15.72
C GLY A 209 -14.81 -11.97 14.91
N ARG A 210 -15.91 -12.47 15.47
CA ARG A 210 -17.25 -12.33 14.88
C ARG A 210 -17.94 -11.03 15.30
N ASN A 211 -17.40 -10.35 16.31
CA ASN A 211 -17.98 -9.14 16.88
C ASN A 211 -16.93 -8.01 16.84
N THR A 212 -17.35 -6.85 16.35
CA THR A 212 -16.54 -5.63 16.25
C THR A 212 -16.00 -5.11 17.58
N LEU A 213 -16.64 -5.43 18.73
CA LEU A 213 -16.12 -5.06 20.06
C LEU A 213 -14.73 -5.64 20.33
N ARG A 214 -14.39 -6.80 19.76
CA ARG A 214 -13.06 -7.39 19.88
C ARG A 214 -12.00 -6.55 19.20
N TYR A 215 -12.37 -5.81 18.16
CA TYR A 215 -11.47 -4.96 17.40
C TYR A 215 -11.01 -3.72 18.17
N VAL A 216 -11.78 -3.27 19.17
CA VAL A 216 -11.33 -2.22 20.11
C VAL A 216 -10.07 -2.67 20.86
N LYS A 217 -10.02 -3.96 21.26
CA LYS A 217 -8.84 -4.53 21.93
C LYS A 217 -7.65 -4.64 20.97
N TYR A 218 -7.89 -5.09 19.73
CA TYR A 218 -6.82 -5.18 18.73
C TYR A 218 -6.26 -3.79 18.39
N PHE A 219 -7.14 -2.79 18.31
CA PHE A 219 -6.70 -1.41 18.12
C PHE A 219 -5.83 -0.92 19.29
N ALA A 220 -6.26 -1.14 20.53
CA ALA A 220 -5.42 -0.84 21.70
C ALA A 220 -4.07 -1.57 21.65
N GLY A 221 -4.07 -2.84 21.27
CA GLY A 221 -2.86 -3.64 21.09
C GLY A 221 -1.93 -3.10 20.01
N MET A 222 -2.48 -2.59 18.90
CA MET A 222 -1.73 -1.93 17.84
C MET A 222 -1.05 -0.66 18.36
N VAL A 223 -1.80 0.21 19.06
CA VAL A 223 -1.27 1.45 19.65
C VAL A 223 -0.19 1.17 20.69
N LEU A 224 -0.39 0.12 21.52
CA LEU A 224 0.54 -0.29 22.57
C LEU A 224 1.66 -1.23 22.10
N ASN A 225 1.77 -1.47 20.80
CA ASN A 225 2.79 -2.33 20.23
C ASN A 225 2.76 -3.80 20.71
N SER A 226 1.61 -4.31 21.08
CA SER A 226 1.43 -5.65 21.65
C SER A 226 0.54 -6.58 20.81
N LEU A 227 0.20 -6.17 19.59
CA LEU A 227 -0.78 -6.89 18.75
C LEU A 227 -0.37 -8.34 18.46
N ALA A 228 0.92 -8.59 18.18
CA ALA A 228 1.42 -9.92 17.83
C ALA A 228 1.26 -10.95 18.97
N GLY A 229 1.22 -10.52 20.24
CA GLY A 229 1.00 -11.38 21.41
C GLY A 229 -0.46 -11.60 21.78
N MET A 230 -1.41 -10.94 21.09
CA MET A 230 -2.81 -10.99 21.49
C MET A 230 -3.51 -12.27 20.99
N LYS A 231 -4.33 -12.88 21.87
CA LYS A 231 -5.16 -14.02 21.48
C LYS A 231 -6.11 -13.66 20.33
N GLY A 232 -5.97 -14.37 19.21
CA GLY A 232 -6.76 -14.18 18.00
C GLY A 232 -6.17 -13.18 17.00
N ALA A 233 -5.00 -12.60 17.28
CA ALA A 233 -4.14 -11.97 16.28
C ALA A 233 -3.08 -12.99 15.83
N THR A 234 -2.78 -13.00 14.54
CA THR A 234 -1.70 -13.79 13.95
C THR A 234 -0.91 -12.89 13.01
N VAL A 235 0.40 -12.86 13.20
CA VAL A 235 1.31 -12.17 12.29
C VAL A 235 2.21 -13.23 11.66
N LEU A 236 2.33 -13.24 10.35
CA LEU A 236 3.18 -14.18 9.62
C LEU A 236 3.67 -13.56 8.31
N ARG A 237 4.69 -14.16 7.68
CA ARG A 237 5.21 -13.74 6.38
C ARG A 237 4.92 -14.78 5.31
N SER A 238 4.64 -14.32 4.10
CA SER A 238 4.43 -15.18 2.93
C SER A 238 4.52 -14.37 1.64
N ASP A 239 4.98 -15.01 0.58
CA ASP A 239 4.98 -14.44 -0.79
C ASP A 239 3.69 -14.78 -1.56
N ARG A 240 2.86 -15.70 -1.03
CA ARG A 240 1.56 -16.09 -1.60
C ARG A 240 0.49 -16.25 -0.53
N VAL A 241 -0.68 -15.74 -0.83
CA VAL A 241 -1.86 -15.78 0.04
C VAL A 241 -3.08 -16.15 -0.78
N THR A 242 -3.81 -17.17 -0.33
CA THR A 242 -5.10 -17.53 -0.90
C THR A 242 -6.19 -17.26 0.11
N VAL A 243 -7.27 -16.61 -0.30
CA VAL A 243 -8.38 -16.25 0.57
C VAL A 243 -9.69 -16.72 -0.01
N CYS A 244 -10.40 -17.51 0.79
CA CYS A 244 -11.67 -18.14 0.43
C CYS A 244 -12.77 -17.79 1.43
N CYS A 245 -13.99 -17.61 0.93
CA CYS A 245 -15.19 -17.54 1.76
C CYS A 245 -16.32 -18.33 1.09
N PRO A 246 -16.56 -19.59 1.51
CA PRO A 246 -17.63 -20.41 0.94
C PRO A 246 -19.04 -19.92 1.27
N SER A 247 -19.19 -19.17 2.37
CA SER A 247 -20.49 -18.85 2.98
C SER A 247 -20.99 -17.42 2.79
N ASP A 248 -20.13 -16.49 2.39
CA ASP A 248 -20.54 -15.09 2.16
C ASP A 248 -19.82 -14.46 0.94
N PRO A 249 -20.51 -14.30 -0.20
CA PRO A 249 -19.94 -13.68 -1.41
C PRO A 249 -19.75 -12.16 -1.29
N ARG A 250 -20.12 -11.54 -0.15
CA ARG A 250 -20.07 -10.09 0.06
C ARG A 250 -18.83 -9.61 0.79
N ILE A 251 -17.81 -10.46 0.96
CA ILE A 251 -16.56 -10.02 1.57
C ILE A 251 -15.73 -9.29 0.54
N TYR A 252 -15.49 -8.03 0.83
CA TYR A 252 -14.77 -7.10 -0.04
C TYR A 252 -13.26 -7.22 0.09
N VAL A 253 -12.57 -6.86 -1.00
CA VAL A 253 -11.12 -6.73 -1.08
C VAL A 253 -10.80 -5.31 -1.51
N GLN A 254 -9.81 -4.71 -0.88
CA GLN A 254 -9.22 -3.41 -1.25
C GLN A 254 -7.74 -3.57 -1.55
N ILE A 255 -7.18 -2.69 -2.38
CA ILE A 255 -5.73 -2.48 -2.56
C ILE A 255 -5.41 -0.99 -2.50
N ASP A 256 -4.35 -0.64 -1.77
CA ASP A 256 -3.83 0.73 -1.61
C ASP A 256 -4.91 1.76 -1.24
N GLY A 257 -5.92 1.34 -0.47
CA GLY A 257 -7.04 2.19 -0.04
C GLY A 257 -8.14 2.39 -1.08
N GLU A 258 -8.19 1.56 -2.13
CA GLU A 258 -9.24 1.55 -3.14
C GLU A 258 -9.97 0.21 -3.17
N PHE A 259 -11.30 0.24 -3.36
CA PHE A 259 -12.06 -0.98 -3.58
C PHE A 259 -11.57 -1.71 -4.83
N ALA A 260 -11.24 -2.99 -4.69
CA ALA A 260 -10.75 -3.81 -5.79
C ALA A 260 -11.78 -4.84 -6.26
N GLY A 261 -12.46 -5.55 -5.34
CA GLY A 261 -13.39 -6.61 -5.73
C GLY A 261 -13.89 -7.41 -4.52
N LYS A 262 -14.17 -8.70 -4.76
CA LYS A 262 -14.71 -9.63 -3.76
C LYS A 262 -13.94 -10.95 -3.75
N LEU A 263 -14.11 -11.71 -2.66
CA LEU A 263 -13.59 -13.07 -2.57
C LEU A 263 -14.27 -14.03 -3.58
N PRO A 264 -13.57 -15.10 -4.01
CA PRO A 264 -12.23 -15.51 -3.59
C PRO A 264 -11.12 -14.62 -4.14
N ALA A 265 -9.95 -14.62 -3.50
CA ALA A 265 -8.81 -13.83 -3.91
C ALA A 265 -7.50 -14.64 -3.81
N GLU A 266 -6.62 -14.43 -4.76
CA GLU A 266 -5.21 -14.85 -4.72
C GLU A 266 -4.35 -13.58 -4.72
N ILE A 267 -3.39 -13.51 -3.80
CA ILE A 267 -2.44 -12.41 -3.67
C ILE A 267 -1.04 -13.01 -3.69
N ARG A 268 -0.16 -12.45 -4.52
CA ARG A 268 1.22 -12.94 -4.62
C ARG A 268 2.22 -11.83 -4.87
N ILE A 269 3.45 -12.05 -4.51
CA ILE A 269 4.58 -11.20 -4.88
C ILE A 269 4.95 -11.43 -6.35
N VAL A 270 5.12 -10.34 -7.08
CA VAL A 270 5.77 -10.31 -8.39
C VAL A 270 7.14 -9.71 -8.19
N ARG A 271 8.17 -10.56 -8.20
CA ARG A 271 9.56 -10.14 -7.99
C ARG A 271 10.08 -9.34 -9.17
N ASP A 272 11.08 -8.51 -8.93
CA ASP A 272 11.77 -7.75 -9.98
C ASP A 272 10.81 -6.98 -10.92
N ALA A 273 9.76 -6.38 -10.34
CA ALA A 273 8.62 -5.86 -11.08
C ALA A 273 8.81 -4.42 -11.54
N ILE A 274 9.38 -3.54 -10.70
CA ILE A 274 9.50 -2.11 -10.98
C ILE A 274 10.84 -1.57 -10.50
N THR A 275 11.39 -0.58 -11.21
CA THR A 275 12.54 0.20 -10.73
C THR A 275 12.04 1.46 -10.05
N LEU A 276 12.32 1.66 -8.76
CA LEU A 276 11.96 2.85 -8.01
C LEU A 276 13.23 3.61 -7.59
N LEU A 277 13.21 4.93 -7.67
CA LEU A 277 14.26 5.78 -7.11
C LEU A 277 14.05 5.92 -5.60
N ILE A 278 14.98 5.36 -4.81
CA ILE A 278 14.87 5.26 -3.36
C ILE A 278 15.99 6.07 -2.69
N PRO A 279 15.67 6.83 -1.61
CA PRO A 279 16.67 7.52 -0.82
C PRO A 279 17.68 6.53 -0.21
N PRO A 280 18.99 6.84 -0.22
CA PRO A 280 20.03 5.96 0.32
C PRO A 280 19.83 5.63 1.81
N GLU A 281 19.26 6.54 2.58
CA GLU A 281 18.93 6.33 3.99
C GLU A 281 17.88 5.24 4.21
N TYR A 282 16.88 5.13 3.32
CA TYR A 282 15.90 4.05 3.37
C TYR A 282 16.54 2.70 3.04
N ILE A 283 17.37 2.65 1.99
CA ILE A 283 18.09 1.42 1.60
C ILE A 283 18.95 0.91 2.77
N ARG A 284 19.68 1.81 3.43
CA ARG A 284 20.50 1.44 4.61
C ARG A 284 19.64 0.91 5.75
N ALA A 285 18.54 1.58 6.06
CA ALA A 285 17.63 1.17 7.14
C ALA A 285 16.96 -0.18 6.84
N ALA A 286 16.55 -0.44 5.60
CA ALA A 286 15.93 -1.69 5.19
C ALA A 286 16.90 -2.88 5.24
N ASN A 287 18.20 -2.66 4.97
CA ASN A 287 19.24 -3.68 5.01
C ASN A 287 19.82 -3.92 6.41
N THR A 288 19.46 -3.10 7.41
CA THR A 288 19.89 -3.31 8.79
C THR A 288 18.96 -4.35 9.42
N PRO A 289 19.48 -5.52 9.85
CA PRO A 289 18.64 -6.52 10.51
C PRO A 289 17.97 -5.88 11.73
N ALA A 290 16.66 -6.09 11.89
CA ALA A 290 15.95 -5.71 13.09
C ALA A 290 16.68 -6.38 14.27
N ILE A 291 17.24 -5.58 15.17
CA ILE A 291 17.80 -6.10 16.42
C ILE A 291 16.61 -6.79 17.11
N ALA A 292 16.69 -8.11 17.22
CA ALA A 292 15.72 -8.89 17.97
C ALA A 292 15.75 -8.34 19.41
N GLU A 293 14.81 -7.43 19.71
CA GLU A 293 14.58 -7.04 21.10
C GLU A 293 14.14 -8.31 21.81
N GLY A 294 15.00 -8.72 22.73
CA GLY A 294 15.00 -10.00 23.37
C GLY A 294 13.62 -10.43 23.87
N ILE A 295 13.25 -11.63 23.47
CA ILE A 295 12.33 -12.45 24.21
C ILE A 295 13.07 -12.78 25.51
N GLY A 296 12.91 -11.90 26.50
CA GLY A 296 13.31 -12.16 27.87
C GLY A 296 12.48 -13.34 28.36
N SER A 297 13.20 -14.32 28.77
CA SER A 297 12.80 -15.56 29.46
C SER A 297 11.69 -15.41 30.50
#